data_f6daa6264cbf0494f4af4731de9ed272
#
_entry.id   f6daa6264cbf0494f4af4731de9ed272
#
_cell.length_a   1.000
_cell.length_b   1.000
_cell.length_c   1.000
_cell.angle_alpha   90.00
_cell.angle_beta   90.00
_cell.angle_gamma   90.00
#
_symmetry.space_group_name_H-M   'P 1'
#
loop_
_entity.id
_entity.type
_entity.pdbx_description
1 polymer ?
#
loop_
_entity_poly.entity_id
_entity_poly.type
_entity_poly.pdbx_seq_one_letter_code
_entity_poly.pdbx_strand_id
1 'polypeptide(L)'
;MKISTKGRYALRMMVDIAEHQKDGYVTLKDVALRQGISKKYLEQIALHISQAGMLRAVRGYQGGYMLARPASEYSVHSILQVVEGSMAPVTCLQQAEYKCERRDTCRTLPLWQGLEALITNYLSGITLEDVVEGRIPGPNLQ
;
A
#
# COMPACT_ATOMS: atom_id res chain seq x y z
N MET A 1 11.93 10.99 3.01
CA MET A 1 10.85 10.08 2.55
C MET A 1 11.27 8.63 2.80
N LYS A 2 10.40 7.87 3.37
CA LYS A 2 10.68 6.47 3.70
C LYS A 2 9.35 5.69 3.77
N ILE A 3 9.28 4.59 3.04
CA ILE A 3 8.15 3.65 3.23
C ILE A 3 8.34 2.93 4.56
N SER A 4 7.37 3.03 5.43
CA SER A 4 7.42 2.45 6.77
C SER A 4 7.41 0.91 6.74
N THR A 5 7.77 0.30 7.86
CA THR A 5 7.59 -1.15 8.06
C THR A 5 6.12 -1.54 7.89
N LYS A 6 5.19 -0.71 8.38
CA LYS A 6 3.74 -0.91 8.23
C LYS A 6 3.33 -0.96 6.75
N GLY A 7 3.81 -0.04 5.92
CA GLY A 7 3.55 -0.02 4.48
C GLY A 7 4.10 -1.25 3.77
N ARG A 8 5.34 -1.62 4.06
CA ARG A 8 5.95 -2.83 3.48
C ARG A 8 5.21 -4.10 3.88
N TYR A 9 4.80 -4.22 5.13
CA TYR A 9 4.05 -5.38 5.61
C TYR A 9 2.62 -5.41 5.08
N ALA A 10 1.98 -4.25 4.87
CA ALA A 10 0.68 -4.18 4.21
C ALA A 10 0.73 -4.77 2.80
N LEU A 11 1.74 -4.42 2.00
CA LEU A 11 1.92 -4.99 0.67
C LEU A 11 2.18 -6.50 0.74
N ARG A 12 3.05 -6.97 1.64
CA ARG A 12 3.31 -8.40 1.80
C ARG A 12 2.05 -9.17 2.22
N MET A 13 1.24 -8.62 3.10
CA MET A 13 -0.04 -9.20 3.51
C MET A 13 -1.03 -9.27 2.34
N MET A 14 -1.16 -8.20 1.56
CA MET A 14 -2.07 -8.16 0.42
C MET A 14 -1.66 -9.15 -0.68
N VAL A 15 -0.36 -9.26 -0.95
CA VAL A 15 0.19 -10.27 -1.88
C VAL A 15 -0.10 -11.68 -1.39
N ASP A 16 0.15 -11.97 -0.13
CA ASP A 16 -0.10 -13.28 0.48
C ASP A 16 -1.57 -13.69 0.38
N ILE A 17 -2.48 -12.77 0.71
CA ILE A 17 -3.92 -13.01 0.58
C ILE A 17 -4.28 -13.27 -0.88
N ALA A 18 -3.79 -12.45 -1.82
CA ALA A 18 -4.06 -12.63 -3.24
C ALA A 18 -3.61 -14.01 -3.76
N GLU A 19 -2.45 -14.49 -3.30
CA GLU A 19 -1.90 -15.79 -3.69
C GLU A 19 -2.68 -16.99 -3.12
N HIS A 20 -3.28 -16.85 -1.95
CA HIS A 20 -3.86 -17.98 -1.19
C HIS A 20 -5.40 -17.96 -1.08
N GLN A 21 -6.07 -16.95 -1.61
CA GLN A 21 -7.53 -16.84 -1.52
C GLN A 21 -8.31 -17.77 -2.46
N LYS A 22 -7.64 -18.53 -3.34
CA LYS A 22 -8.30 -19.46 -4.26
C LYS A 22 -9.12 -20.52 -3.54
N ASP A 23 -8.67 -20.92 -2.34
CA ASP A 23 -9.34 -21.93 -1.50
C ASP A 23 -10.30 -21.32 -0.47
N GLY A 24 -10.57 -20.02 -0.58
CA GLY A 24 -11.43 -19.29 0.33
C GLY A 24 -10.71 -18.22 1.15
N TYR A 25 -11.28 -17.87 2.30
CA TYR A 25 -10.72 -16.85 3.18
C TYR A 25 -9.37 -17.24 3.75
N VAL A 26 -8.44 -16.28 3.79
CA VAL A 26 -7.07 -16.46 4.30
C VAL A 26 -7.02 -15.94 5.74
N THR A 27 -6.53 -16.75 6.66
CA THR A 27 -6.40 -16.34 8.06
C THR A 27 -5.13 -15.52 8.28
N LEU A 28 -5.19 -14.55 9.19
CA LEU A 28 -3.97 -13.79 9.55
C LEU A 28 -2.92 -14.65 10.28
N LYS A 29 -3.36 -15.74 10.93
CA LYS A 29 -2.45 -16.73 11.50
C LYS A 29 -1.55 -17.35 10.43
N ASP A 30 -2.15 -17.73 9.30
CA ASP A 30 -1.40 -18.33 8.19
C ASP A 30 -0.49 -17.32 7.50
N VAL A 31 -0.98 -16.08 7.30
CA VAL A 31 -0.15 -14.99 6.78
C VAL A 31 1.04 -14.71 7.71
N ALA A 32 0.79 -14.65 9.01
CA ALA A 32 1.84 -14.44 10.01
C ALA A 32 2.94 -15.51 9.93
N LEU A 33 2.56 -16.77 9.80
CA LEU A 33 3.49 -17.88 9.67
C LEU A 33 4.30 -17.80 8.37
N ARG A 34 3.63 -17.59 7.23
CA ARG A 34 4.31 -17.51 5.92
C ARG A 34 5.24 -16.32 5.80
N GLN A 35 4.81 -15.17 6.32
CA GLN A 35 5.54 -13.90 6.18
C GLN A 35 6.52 -13.60 7.31
N GLY A 36 6.47 -14.35 8.40
CA GLY A 36 7.31 -14.06 9.57
C GLY A 36 6.97 -12.72 10.22
N ILE A 37 5.68 -12.34 10.23
CA ILE A 37 5.19 -11.10 10.81
C ILE A 37 4.26 -11.44 11.97
N SER A 38 4.30 -10.64 13.05
CA SER A 38 3.42 -10.85 14.19
C SER A 38 1.95 -10.74 13.78
N LYS A 39 1.13 -11.71 14.22
CA LYS A 39 -0.32 -11.71 13.96
C LYS A 39 -0.98 -10.43 14.48
N LYS A 40 -0.61 -9.97 15.66
CA LYS A 40 -1.13 -8.74 16.26
C LYS A 40 -0.85 -7.50 15.40
N TYR A 41 0.32 -7.44 14.81
CA TYR A 41 0.68 -6.34 13.90
C TYR A 41 -0.11 -6.41 12.59
N LEU A 42 -0.30 -7.62 12.04
CA LEU A 42 -1.14 -7.83 10.87
C LEU A 42 -2.60 -7.47 11.13
N GLU A 43 -3.13 -7.74 12.33
CA GLU A 43 -4.50 -7.34 12.71
C GLU A 43 -4.70 -5.83 12.63
N GLN A 44 -3.72 -5.04 13.07
CA GLN A 44 -3.76 -3.57 12.98
C GLN A 44 -3.75 -3.10 11.51
N ILE A 45 -2.91 -3.70 10.68
CA ILE A 45 -2.85 -3.38 9.24
C ILE A 45 -4.16 -3.77 8.56
N ALA A 46 -4.64 -4.99 8.79
CA ALA A 46 -5.87 -5.51 8.20
C ALA A 46 -7.09 -4.66 8.55
N LEU A 47 -7.13 -4.11 9.76
CA LEU A 47 -8.20 -3.20 10.17
C LEU A 47 -8.25 -1.95 9.26
N HIS A 48 -7.12 -1.29 9.04
CA HIS A 48 -7.06 -0.11 8.17
C HIS A 48 -7.43 -0.44 6.72
N ILE A 49 -6.90 -1.53 6.19
CA ILE A 49 -7.15 -1.97 4.81
C ILE A 49 -8.62 -2.37 4.63
N SER A 50 -9.23 -3.04 5.62
CA SER A 50 -10.66 -3.41 5.60
C SER A 50 -11.57 -2.18 5.70
N GLN A 51 -11.23 -1.21 6.56
CA GLN A 51 -11.98 0.05 6.67
C GLN A 51 -11.96 0.86 5.37
N ALA A 52 -10.90 0.73 4.59
CA ALA A 52 -10.80 1.33 3.25
C ALA A 52 -11.56 0.54 2.17
N GLY A 53 -12.24 -0.56 2.53
CA GLY A 53 -13.01 -1.38 1.61
C GLY A 53 -12.16 -2.26 0.67
N MET A 54 -10.91 -2.49 0.99
CA MET A 54 -9.99 -3.27 0.15
C MET A 54 -9.96 -4.76 0.49
N LEU A 55 -10.43 -5.15 1.68
CA LEU A 55 -10.56 -6.52 2.12
C LEU A 55 -11.99 -6.81 2.56
N ARG A 56 -12.44 -8.03 2.32
CA ARG A 56 -13.60 -8.63 2.98
C ARG A 56 -13.13 -9.47 4.14
N ALA A 57 -13.79 -9.32 5.29
CA ALA A 57 -13.53 -10.13 6.47
C ALA A 57 -14.75 -10.96 6.80
N VAL A 58 -14.53 -12.23 7.17
CA VAL A 58 -15.56 -13.13 7.72
C VAL A 58 -15.05 -13.67 9.03
N ARG A 59 -15.87 -13.55 10.07
CA ARG A 59 -15.59 -14.10 11.39
C ARG A 59 -16.02 -15.56 11.48
N GLY A 60 -15.38 -16.34 12.35
CA GLY A 60 -15.73 -17.71 12.67
C GLY A 60 -14.65 -18.72 12.29
N TYR A 61 -14.98 -20.00 12.41
CA TYR A 61 -14.03 -21.13 12.28
C TYR A 61 -13.34 -21.20 10.91
N GLN A 62 -14.07 -20.88 9.81
CA GLN A 62 -13.52 -20.83 8.46
C GLN A 62 -13.39 -19.38 7.94
N GLY A 63 -13.35 -18.44 8.86
CA GLY A 63 -13.22 -17.03 8.55
C GLY A 63 -11.80 -16.63 8.19
N GLY A 64 -11.64 -15.38 7.85
CA GLY A 64 -10.39 -14.77 7.46
C GLY A 64 -10.63 -13.58 6.56
N TYR A 65 -9.71 -13.36 5.63
CA TYR A 65 -9.74 -12.23 4.72
C TYR A 65 -9.65 -12.68 3.26
N MET A 66 -10.33 -11.95 2.40
CA MET A 66 -10.20 -12.01 0.94
C MET A 66 -10.09 -10.61 0.37
N LEU A 67 -9.55 -10.48 -0.83
CA LEU A 67 -9.64 -9.23 -1.58
C LEU A 67 -11.10 -8.90 -1.87
N ALA A 68 -11.48 -7.63 -1.74
CA ALA A 68 -12.83 -7.16 -2.07
C ALA A 68 -13.07 -7.10 -3.59
N ARG A 69 -12.00 -6.97 -4.37
CA ARG A 69 -11.99 -6.88 -5.83
C ARG A 69 -10.84 -7.70 -6.40
N PRO A 70 -10.79 -7.93 -7.73
CA PRO A 70 -9.63 -8.56 -8.36
C PRO A 70 -8.33 -7.81 -8.08
N ALA A 71 -7.22 -8.53 -7.94
CA ALA A 71 -5.90 -7.95 -7.65
C ALA A 71 -5.45 -6.92 -8.69
N SER A 72 -5.92 -7.03 -9.93
CA SER A 72 -5.67 -6.08 -11.02
C SER A 72 -6.29 -4.68 -10.80
N GLU A 73 -7.25 -4.56 -9.88
CA GLU A 73 -7.93 -3.31 -9.58
C GLU A 73 -7.30 -2.52 -8.42
N TYR A 74 -6.24 -3.04 -7.81
CA TYR A 74 -5.49 -2.34 -6.77
C TYR A 74 -4.16 -1.85 -7.32
N SER A 75 -3.89 -0.56 -7.24
CA SER A 75 -2.53 -0.06 -7.44
C SER A 75 -1.72 -0.19 -6.15
N VAL A 76 -0.41 -0.37 -6.28
CA VAL A 76 0.50 -0.33 -5.12
C VAL A 76 0.38 1.00 -4.39
N HIS A 77 0.21 2.11 -5.13
CA HIS A 77 -0.02 3.44 -4.54
C HIS A 77 -1.24 3.45 -3.63
N SER A 78 -2.39 2.92 -4.08
CA SER A 78 -3.63 2.94 -3.29
C SER A 78 -3.51 2.16 -1.98
N ILE A 79 -2.82 1.03 -2.00
CA ILE A 79 -2.59 0.21 -0.79
C ILE A 79 -1.69 0.95 0.19
N LEU A 80 -0.56 1.50 -0.28
CA LEU A 80 0.36 2.24 0.57
C LEU A 80 -0.28 3.49 1.16
N GLN A 81 -1.07 4.22 0.37
CA GLN A 81 -1.75 5.43 0.83
C GLN A 81 -2.68 5.18 2.02
N VAL A 82 -3.36 4.04 2.06
CA VAL A 82 -4.25 3.67 3.19
C VAL A 82 -3.48 3.56 4.50
N VAL A 83 -2.26 3.03 4.49
CA VAL A 83 -1.50 2.75 5.71
C VAL A 83 -0.46 3.82 6.05
N GLU A 84 0.07 4.51 5.05
CA GLU A 84 1.06 5.58 5.23
C GLU A 84 0.41 6.96 5.39
N GLY A 85 -0.80 7.14 4.89
CA GLY A 85 -1.42 8.47 4.74
C GLY A 85 -0.81 9.21 3.56
N SER A 86 -0.07 10.27 3.80
CA SER A 86 0.61 10.99 2.73
C SER A 86 1.89 10.29 2.31
N MET A 87 2.12 10.21 1.01
CA MET A 87 3.35 9.71 0.41
C MET A 87 4.21 10.84 -0.16
N ALA A 88 3.87 12.09 0.15
CA ALA A 88 4.63 13.25 -0.31
C ALA A 88 6.06 13.27 0.28
N PRO A 89 7.06 13.63 -0.54
CA PRO A 89 8.46 13.60 -0.11
C PRO A 89 8.82 14.69 0.91
N VAL A 90 8.02 15.77 0.98
CA VAL A 90 8.23 16.90 1.88
C VAL A 90 6.93 17.32 2.55
N THR A 91 7.04 17.88 3.75
CA THR A 91 5.88 18.26 4.57
C THR A 91 4.96 19.27 3.88
N CYS A 92 5.50 20.21 3.12
CA CYS A 92 4.71 21.23 2.43
C CYS A 92 3.82 20.68 1.28
N LEU A 93 3.99 19.42 0.91
CA LEU A 93 3.14 18.70 -0.06
C LEU A 93 2.20 17.69 0.61
N GLN A 94 2.36 17.42 1.91
CA GLN A 94 1.57 16.41 2.62
C GLN A 94 0.10 16.78 2.83
N GLN A 95 -0.19 18.07 2.93
CA GLN A 95 -1.52 18.59 3.17
C GLN A 95 -1.85 19.69 2.16
N ALA A 96 -2.99 19.58 1.50
CA ALA A 96 -3.46 20.60 0.55
C ALA A 96 -3.64 21.99 1.22
N GLU A 97 -3.90 22.00 2.53
CA GLU A 97 -4.11 23.22 3.33
C GLU A 97 -2.82 23.77 3.96
N TYR A 98 -1.69 23.09 3.77
CA TYR A 98 -0.42 23.57 4.33
C TYR A 98 -0.03 24.90 3.69
N LYS A 99 -0.19 25.97 4.45
CA LYS A 99 0.18 27.34 4.02
C LYS A 99 1.64 27.61 4.35
N CYS A 100 2.52 27.32 3.42
CA CYS A 100 3.89 27.77 3.51
C CYS A 100 3.96 29.22 3.05
N GLU A 101 4.45 30.12 3.91
CA GLU A 101 4.60 31.56 3.60
C GLU A 101 5.54 31.82 2.39
N ARG A 102 6.43 30.86 2.11
CA ARG A 102 7.40 30.94 1.00
C ARG A 102 6.93 30.25 -0.27
N ARG A 103 5.70 29.71 -0.32
CA ARG A 103 5.23 28.88 -1.44
C ARG A 103 5.42 29.57 -2.80
N ASP A 104 5.04 30.84 -2.89
CA ASP A 104 5.08 31.59 -4.14
C ASP A 104 6.48 31.99 -4.61
N THR A 105 7.46 31.96 -3.70
CA THR A 105 8.84 32.30 -3.96
C THR A 105 9.81 31.13 -3.82
N CYS A 106 9.30 29.95 -3.51
CA CYS A 106 10.12 28.76 -3.24
C CYS A 106 10.66 28.15 -4.54
N ARG A 107 11.95 28.33 -4.78
CA ARG A 107 12.62 27.81 -5.98
C ARG A 107 12.76 26.29 -5.99
N THR A 108 12.68 25.61 -4.83
CA THR A 108 12.79 24.16 -4.72
C THR A 108 11.44 23.46 -4.79
N LEU A 109 10.32 24.16 -4.69
CA LEU A 109 8.99 23.55 -4.75
C LEU A 109 8.75 22.73 -6.02
N PRO A 110 9.09 23.23 -7.24
CA PRO A 110 8.91 22.45 -8.46
C PRO A 110 9.70 21.13 -8.47
N LEU A 111 10.87 21.09 -7.84
CA LEU A 111 11.67 19.87 -7.69
C LEU A 111 10.92 18.83 -6.87
N TRP A 112 10.37 19.23 -5.73
CA TRP A 112 9.63 18.30 -4.86
C TRP A 112 8.31 17.85 -5.47
N GLN A 113 7.61 18.72 -6.17
CA GLN A 113 6.41 18.37 -6.94
C GLN A 113 6.71 17.36 -8.05
N GLY A 114 7.83 17.53 -8.75
CA GLY A 114 8.31 16.57 -9.75
C GLY A 114 8.60 15.20 -9.15
N LEU A 115 9.29 15.18 -7.99
CA LEU A 115 9.58 13.93 -7.28
C LEU A 115 8.30 13.23 -6.82
N GLU A 116 7.36 13.97 -6.25
CA GLU A 116 6.05 13.42 -5.84
C GLU A 116 5.30 12.80 -7.03
N ALA A 117 5.28 13.51 -8.16
CA ALA A 117 4.64 13.01 -9.38
C ALA A 117 5.30 11.72 -9.89
N LEU A 118 6.62 11.61 -9.86
CA LEU A 118 7.34 10.39 -10.24
C LEU A 118 6.98 9.20 -9.35
N ILE A 119 6.96 9.41 -8.03
CA ILE A 119 6.59 8.37 -7.06
C ILE A 119 5.15 7.93 -7.29
N THR A 120 4.23 8.89 -7.36
CA THR A 120 2.80 8.61 -7.55
C THR A 120 2.55 7.87 -8.86
N ASN A 121 3.12 8.33 -9.97
CA ASN A 121 2.95 7.70 -11.27
C ASN A 121 3.53 6.30 -11.31
N TYR A 122 4.72 6.09 -10.76
CA TYR A 122 5.36 4.78 -10.69
C TYR A 122 4.50 3.78 -9.90
N LEU A 123 4.12 4.13 -8.67
CA LEU A 123 3.36 3.24 -7.79
C LEU A 123 1.90 3.04 -8.25
N SER A 124 1.31 4.02 -8.93
CA SER A 124 -0.04 3.90 -9.50
C SER A 124 -0.07 3.05 -10.77
N GLY A 125 1.04 2.98 -11.48
CA GLY A 125 1.18 2.15 -12.69
C GLY A 125 1.42 0.66 -12.42
N ILE A 126 1.63 0.27 -11.16
CA ILE A 126 1.87 -1.13 -10.77
C ILE A 126 0.67 -1.63 -9.98
N THR A 127 0.06 -2.72 -10.44
CA THR A 127 -1.06 -3.36 -9.75
C THR A 127 -0.58 -4.40 -8.73
N LEU A 128 -1.45 -4.76 -7.80
CA LEU A 128 -1.21 -5.89 -6.89
C LEU A 128 -0.98 -7.20 -7.68
N GLU A 129 -1.73 -7.38 -8.78
CA GLU A 129 -1.55 -8.53 -9.66
C GLU A 129 -0.15 -8.56 -10.28
N ASP A 130 0.38 -7.41 -10.73
CA ASP A 130 1.74 -7.33 -11.27
C ASP A 130 2.78 -7.74 -10.23
N VAL A 131 2.58 -7.37 -8.97
CA VAL A 131 3.46 -7.77 -7.87
C VAL A 131 3.38 -9.28 -7.64
N VAL A 132 2.17 -9.84 -7.59
CA VAL A 132 1.94 -11.29 -7.42
C VAL A 132 2.59 -12.09 -8.55
N GLU A 133 2.48 -11.62 -9.78
CA GLU A 133 3.01 -12.31 -10.96
C GLU A 133 4.46 -11.94 -11.32
N GLY A 134 5.07 -11.05 -10.55
CA GLY A 134 6.46 -10.64 -10.78
C GLY A 134 6.67 -9.79 -12.06
N ARG A 135 5.61 -9.13 -12.56
CA ARG A 135 5.67 -8.28 -13.76
C ARG A 135 6.05 -6.83 -13.45
N ILE A 136 6.90 -6.61 -12.49
CA ILE A 136 7.34 -5.26 -12.14
C ILE A 136 8.41 -4.79 -13.12
N PRO A 137 8.23 -3.62 -13.79
CA PRO A 137 9.26 -3.08 -14.65
C PRO A 137 10.55 -2.87 -13.86
N GLY A 138 11.64 -3.37 -14.39
CA GLY A 138 12.97 -3.11 -13.83
C GLY A 138 13.27 -1.60 -13.82
N PRO A 139 14.22 -1.14 -12.98
CA PRO A 139 14.61 0.26 -12.98
C PRO A 139 15.23 0.61 -14.34
N ASN A 140 14.61 1.56 -15.06
CA ASN A 140 15.25 2.21 -16.19
C ASN A 140 16.33 3.14 -15.65
N LEU A 141 17.48 2.56 -15.29
CA LEU A 141 18.67 3.31 -14.92
C LEU A 141 19.40 3.68 -16.23
N GLN A 142 18.98 4.79 -16.84
CA GLN A 142 19.77 5.46 -17.87
C GLN A 142 20.72 6.45 -17.23
#